data_397005d2f0347a05e0ad684c31867f7b
#
_entry.id   397005d2f0347a05e0ad684c31867f7b
#
_cell.length_a   1.000
_cell.length_b   1.000
_cell.length_c   1.000
_cell.angle_alpha   90.00
_cell.angle_beta   90.00
_cell.angle_gamma   90.00
#
_symmetry.space_group_name_H-M   'P 1'
#
loop_
_entity.id
_entity.type
_entity.pdbx_description
1 polymer ?
#
loop_
_entity_poly.entity_id
_entity_poly.type
_entity_poly.pdbx_seq_one_letter_code
_entity_poly.pdbx_strand_id
1 'polypeptide(L)'
;MKTLIALFTRGRIDRQKTLQRLTPQARRRVTVFCHHGELAAHQRNWGGEVAAIEEYSTACRGVGDIRDYIVVEAQKRGFGGVFFLDDNVSFSLRLDDAKTPVVVNNDNFTVEAQEYIYSMMFDWVAEHLDTYAVAALSYRPFNRDKEHDVQINGRFFSIWGLNIAQYLSQPVRFRDWPIKEDFAVACGLRRAGLDNVVSYQYSFDKMTGANAAGGCSVYRTIENSNAESQRLREEFPEYITLRTKKCTNWGGEMKDREMIEVKIHLKGYKK
;
A
#
# COMPACT_ATOMS: atom_id res chain seq x y z
N MET A 1 -11.27 -14.79 -2.48
CA MET A 1 -10.20 -15.75 -2.02
C MET A 1 -9.81 -15.54 -0.56
N LYS A 2 -9.17 -16.54 0.09
CA LYS A 2 -8.60 -16.36 1.43
C LYS A 2 -7.43 -15.36 1.37
N THR A 3 -7.56 -14.20 2.03
CA THR A 3 -6.62 -13.09 1.93
C THR A 3 -6.04 -12.76 3.31
N LEU A 4 -4.71 -12.66 3.42
CA LEU A 4 -4.01 -12.17 4.61
C LEU A 4 -4.05 -10.64 4.62
N ILE A 5 -4.56 -10.03 5.68
CA ILE A 5 -4.47 -8.58 5.88
C ILE A 5 -3.19 -8.30 6.65
N ALA A 6 -2.20 -7.72 6.00
CA ALA A 6 -0.85 -7.55 6.51
C ALA A 6 -0.49 -6.06 6.67
N LEU A 7 -0.27 -5.63 7.90
CA LEU A 7 0.31 -4.33 8.21
C LEU A 7 1.78 -4.53 8.52
N PHE A 8 2.68 -3.83 7.84
CA PHE A 8 4.11 -3.89 8.13
C PHE A 8 4.63 -2.55 8.64
N THR A 9 5.56 -2.61 9.60
CA THR A 9 6.04 -1.42 10.32
C THR A 9 7.49 -1.56 10.76
N ARG A 10 8.16 -0.41 10.94
CA ARG A 10 9.52 -0.30 11.47
C ARG A 10 9.71 1.01 12.21
N GLY A 11 10.15 0.96 13.46
CA GLY A 11 10.49 2.14 14.26
C GLY A 11 9.29 3.01 14.64
N ARG A 12 8.06 2.44 14.68
CA ARG A 12 6.82 3.19 14.95
C ARG A 12 5.92 2.48 15.95
N ILE A 13 6.48 1.93 17.02
CA ILE A 13 5.77 1.13 18.03
C ILE A 13 4.57 1.89 18.60
N ASP A 14 4.76 3.16 19.01
CA ASP A 14 3.74 3.99 19.64
C ASP A 14 2.93 4.84 18.64
N ARG A 15 3.22 4.71 17.33
CA ARG A 15 2.66 5.56 16.27
C ARG A 15 1.96 4.75 15.18
N GLN A 16 1.24 3.69 15.59
CA GLN A 16 0.45 2.83 14.70
C GLN A 16 -0.88 3.49 14.34
N LYS A 17 -0.82 4.54 13.52
CA LYS A 17 -1.99 5.37 13.20
C LYS A 17 -3.07 4.57 12.49
N THR A 18 -2.70 3.63 11.64
CA THR A 18 -3.65 2.76 10.95
C THR A 18 -4.41 1.89 11.95
N LEU A 19 -3.72 1.21 12.88
CA LEU A 19 -4.38 0.39 13.90
C LEU A 19 -5.27 1.24 14.81
N GLN A 20 -4.84 2.46 15.17
CA GLN A 20 -5.63 3.37 16.01
C GLN A 20 -6.95 3.81 15.34
N ARG A 21 -7.00 3.80 13.98
CA ARG A 21 -8.18 4.19 13.20
C ARG A 21 -9.12 3.02 12.90
N LEU A 22 -8.59 1.81 12.86
CA LEU A 22 -9.43 0.62 12.71
C LEU A 22 -10.22 0.36 13.98
N THR A 23 -11.45 -0.10 13.82
CA THR A 23 -12.27 -0.57 14.95
C THR A 23 -11.68 -1.84 15.56
N PRO A 24 -12.07 -2.22 16.80
CA PRO A 24 -11.56 -3.43 17.43
C PRO A 24 -11.78 -4.69 16.59
N GLN A 25 -12.93 -4.84 15.94
CA GLN A 25 -13.22 -6.00 15.11
C GLN A 25 -12.37 -6.00 13.83
N ALA A 26 -12.21 -4.87 13.17
CA ALA A 26 -11.36 -4.74 11.98
C ALA A 26 -9.89 -5.04 12.32
N ARG A 27 -9.38 -4.57 13.48
CA ARG A 27 -8.02 -4.88 13.96
C ARG A 27 -7.77 -6.38 14.13
N ARG A 28 -8.74 -7.13 14.64
CA ARG A 28 -8.62 -8.59 14.82
C ARG A 28 -8.47 -9.37 13.52
N ARG A 29 -8.65 -8.74 12.37
CA ARG A 29 -8.37 -9.32 11.04
C ARG A 29 -6.95 -9.05 10.56
N VAL A 30 -6.19 -8.15 11.22
CA VAL A 30 -4.87 -7.67 10.78
C VAL A 30 -3.76 -8.46 11.45
N THR A 31 -2.82 -8.99 10.65
CA THR A 31 -1.51 -9.47 11.13
C THR A 31 -0.49 -8.33 11.00
N VAL A 32 0.19 -8.02 12.10
CA VAL A 32 1.25 -7.01 12.13
C VAL A 32 2.59 -7.66 11.93
N PHE A 33 3.33 -7.23 10.92
CA PHE A 33 4.72 -7.62 10.67
C PHE A 33 5.64 -6.50 11.11
N CYS A 34 6.39 -6.71 12.19
CA CYS A 34 7.30 -5.72 12.77
C CYS A 34 8.77 -6.03 12.53
N HIS A 35 9.62 -5.03 12.69
CA HIS A 35 11.06 -5.19 12.59
C HIS A 35 11.60 -6.05 13.75
N HIS A 36 12.69 -6.79 13.47
CA HIS A 36 13.40 -7.57 14.49
C HIS A 36 13.74 -6.72 15.72
N GLY A 37 13.43 -7.26 16.90
CA GLY A 37 13.61 -6.58 18.19
C GLY A 37 12.45 -5.68 18.61
N GLU A 38 11.42 -5.49 17.77
CA GLU A 38 10.24 -4.69 18.12
C GLU A 38 9.06 -5.55 18.60
N LEU A 39 9.12 -6.88 18.45
CA LEU A 39 8.01 -7.82 18.72
C LEU A 39 7.42 -7.64 20.13
N ALA A 40 8.26 -7.67 21.16
CA ALA A 40 7.79 -7.58 22.54
C ALA A 40 7.08 -6.26 22.84
N ALA A 41 7.51 -5.16 22.22
CA ALA A 41 6.88 -3.86 22.37
C ALA A 41 5.53 -3.78 21.63
N HIS A 42 5.44 -4.31 20.40
CA HIS A 42 4.19 -4.43 19.67
C HIS A 42 3.20 -5.37 20.40
N GLN A 43 3.66 -6.47 20.97
CA GLN A 43 2.83 -7.39 21.75
C GLN A 43 2.24 -6.74 23.00
N ARG A 44 3.02 -5.90 23.71
CA ARG A 44 2.48 -5.15 24.84
C ARG A 44 1.40 -4.16 24.45
N ASN A 45 1.56 -3.51 23.29
CA ASN A 45 0.64 -2.45 22.87
C ASN A 45 -0.61 -3.01 22.15
N TRP A 46 -0.49 -4.12 21.41
CA TRP A 46 -1.51 -4.59 20.47
C TRP A 46 -1.84 -6.08 20.57
N GLY A 47 -1.13 -6.85 21.42
CA GLY A 47 -1.16 -8.32 21.44
C GLY A 47 -2.51 -8.99 21.70
N GLY A 48 -3.52 -8.28 22.17
CA GLY A 48 -4.89 -8.81 22.31
C GLY A 48 -5.88 -8.23 21.30
N GLU A 49 -5.42 -7.31 20.45
CA GLU A 49 -6.27 -6.48 19.59
C GLU A 49 -6.16 -6.81 18.11
N VAL A 50 -5.10 -7.48 17.69
CA VAL A 50 -4.82 -7.87 16.30
C VAL A 50 -4.82 -9.39 16.13
N ALA A 51 -4.90 -9.89 14.89
CA ALA A 51 -4.91 -11.33 14.60
C ALA A 51 -3.62 -12.03 15.02
N ALA A 52 -2.47 -11.41 14.73
CA ALA A 52 -1.14 -11.86 15.12
C ALA A 52 -0.13 -10.70 15.04
N ILE A 53 1.00 -10.84 15.74
CA ILE A 53 2.16 -9.98 15.64
C ILE A 53 3.38 -10.86 15.38
N GLU A 54 4.12 -10.57 14.32
CA GLU A 54 5.21 -11.40 13.83
C GLU A 54 6.41 -10.54 13.44
N GLU A 55 7.61 -11.07 13.64
CA GLU A 55 8.82 -10.43 13.14
C GLU A 55 9.08 -10.86 11.69
N TYR A 56 9.38 -9.91 10.81
CA TYR A 56 9.94 -10.26 9.52
C TYR A 56 11.46 -10.51 9.62
N SER A 57 11.99 -11.25 8.65
CA SER A 57 13.41 -11.64 8.62
C SER A 57 14.37 -10.45 8.73
N THR A 58 15.44 -10.62 9.51
CA THR A 58 16.55 -9.65 9.60
C THR A 58 17.25 -9.40 8.27
N ALA A 59 17.11 -10.31 7.30
CA ALA A 59 17.63 -10.14 5.94
C ALA A 59 16.85 -9.09 5.13
N CYS A 60 15.65 -8.68 5.57
CA CYS A 60 14.86 -7.65 4.91
C CYS A 60 15.51 -6.27 5.09
N ARG A 61 16.02 -5.70 4.01
CA ARG A 61 16.73 -4.41 3.97
C ARG A 61 15.80 -3.24 3.68
N GLY A 62 14.70 -3.49 2.96
CA GLY A 62 13.78 -2.48 2.50
C GLY A 62 12.33 -2.98 2.40
N VAL A 63 11.44 -2.10 2.00
CA VAL A 63 9.99 -2.39 1.85
C VAL A 63 9.74 -3.52 0.85
N GLY A 64 10.51 -3.58 -0.23
CA GLY A 64 10.39 -4.65 -1.22
C GLY A 64 10.70 -6.02 -0.61
N ASP A 65 11.79 -6.14 0.16
CA ASP A 65 12.13 -7.40 0.84
C ASP A 65 11.04 -7.80 1.85
N ILE A 66 10.46 -6.83 2.59
CA ILE A 66 9.40 -7.09 3.56
C ILE A 66 8.13 -7.59 2.86
N ARG A 67 7.72 -6.97 1.76
CA ARG A 67 6.56 -7.42 0.98
C ARG A 67 6.76 -8.81 0.39
N ASP A 68 7.94 -9.10 -0.16
CA ASP A 68 8.28 -10.45 -0.65
C ASP A 68 8.23 -11.48 0.49
N TYR A 69 8.79 -11.15 1.66
CA TYR A 69 8.72 -12.00 2.85
C TYR A 69 7.26 -12.32 3.23
N ILE A 70 6.41 -11.29 3.30
CA ILE A 70 4.99 -11.46 3.64
C ILE A 70 4.27 -12.33 2.60
N VAL A 71 4.54 -12.16 1.32
CA VAL A 71 3.94 -12.99 0.25
C VAL A 71 4.33 -14.45 0.42
N VAL A 72 5.60 -14.74 0.68
CA VAL A 72 6.09 -16.11 0.91
C VAL A 72 5.44 -16.75 2.15
N GLU A 73 5.36 -15.98 3.25
CA GLU A 73 4.72 -16.48 4.47
C GLU A 73 3.20 -16.69 4.29
N ALA A 74 2.52 -15.79 3.58
CA ALA A 74 1.11 -15.95 3.25
C ALA A 74 0.87 -17.21 2.40
N GLN A 75 1.69 -17.43 1.37
CA GLN A 75 1.60 -18.63 0.53
C GLN A 75 1.78 -19.91 1.32
N LYS A 76 2.81 -20.00 2.20
CA LYS A 76 3.06 -21.15 3.07
C LYS A 76 1.86 -21.48 3.98
N ARG A 77 1.07 -20.49 4.37
CA ARG A 77 -0.11 -20.62 5.22
C ARG A 77 -1.40 -20.86 4.43
N GLY A 78 -1.31 -21.05 3.12
CA GLY A 78 -2.44 -21.34 2.24
C GLY A 78 -3.35 -20.12 1.96
N PHE A 79 -2.82 -18.89 2.08
CA PHE A 79 -3.50 -17.71 1.58
C PHE A 79 -3.29 -17.58 0.07
N GLY A 80 -4.35 -17.24 -0.65
CA GLY A 80 -4.28 -16.93 -2.09
C GLY A 80 -3.98 -15.48 -2.37
N GLY A 81 -4.23 -14.58 -1.41
CA GLY A 81 -3.99 -13.14 -1.50
C GLY A 81 -3.35 -12.53 -0.27
N VAL A 82 -2.75 -11.36 -0.45
CA VAL A 82 -2.28 -10.48 0.64
C VAL A 82 -2.87 -9.09 0.43
N PHE A 83 -3.45 -8.50 1.47
CA PHE A 83 -3.85 -7.10 1.48
C PHE A 83 -2.86 -6.31 2.34
N PHE A 84 -2.03 -5.49 1.71
CA PHE A 84 -1.00 -4.68 2.37
C PHE A 84 -1.58 -3.38 2.92
N LEU A 85 -1.27 -3.08 4.18
CA LEU A 85 -1.60 -1.84 4.86
C LEU A 85 -0.31 -1.11 5.29
N ASP A 86 -0.18 0.17 4.92
CA ASP A 86 0.82 1.05 5.53
C ASP A 86 0.39 1.41 6.97
N ASP A 87 1.32 1.70 7.86
CA ASP A 87 1.08 1.97 9.29
C ASP A 87 0.61 3.41 9.61
N ASN A 88 0.43 4.25 8.61
CA ASN A 88 0.16 5.68 8.75
C ASN A 88 -1.00 6.20 7.88
N VAL A 89 -2.03 5.40 7.68
CA VAL A 89 -3.18 5.77 6.84
C VAL A 89 -4.47 5.88 7.65
N SER A 90 -5.43 6.61 7.08
CA SER A 90 -6.85 6.58 7.44
C SER A 90 -7.66 6.20 6.19
N PHE A 91 -8.86 5.67 6.42
CA PHE A 91 -9.72 5.20 5.34
C PHE A 91 -10.93 6.12 5.16
N SER A 92 -11.51 6.10 3.96
CA SER A 92 -12.67 6.91 3.61
C SER A 92 -13.62 6.12 2.72
N LEU A 93 -14.91 6.42 2.84
CA LEU A 93 -15.99 5.86 2.02
C LEU A 93 -16.59 6.96 1.15
N ARG A 94 -16.85 6.68 -0.12
CA ARG A 94 -17.67 7.53 -0.99
C ARG A 94 -19.13 7.25 -0.68
N LEU A 95 -19.87 8.28 -0.30
CA LEU A 95 -21.33 8.28 -0.23
C LEU A 95 -21.89 8.72 -1.59
N ASP A 96 -23.08 8.28 -1.94
CA ASP A 96 -23.67 8.43 -3.27
C ASP A 96 -23.68 9.88 -3.78
N ASP A 97 -23.98 10.84 -2.90
CA ASP A 97 -24.04 12.26 -3.25
C ASP A 97 -22.76 13.05 -2.96
N ALA A 98 -21.69 12.38 -2.49
CA ALA A 98 -20.47 13.04 -2.05
C ALA A 98 -19.45 13.18 -3.18
N LYS A 99 -19.12 14.43 -3.55
CA LYS A 99 -18.03 14.73 -4.51
C LYS A 99 -16.66 14.20 -4.03
N THR A 100 -16.47 14.11 -2.72
CA THR A 100 -15.23 13.66 -2.09
C THR A 100 -15.56 12.59 -1.03
N PRO A 101 -14.81 11.46 -0.98
CA PRO A 101 -15.04 10.44 0.03
C PRO A 101 -14.92 10.98 1.46
N VAL A 102 -15.81 10.51 2.35
CA VAL A 102 -15.90 10.89 3.76
C VAL A 102 -14.97 10.01 4.61
N VAL A 103 -14.21 10.62 5.50
CA VAL A 103 -13.27 9.87 6.38
C VAL A 103 -14.06 9.00 7.36
N VAL A 104 -13.65 7.73 7.48
CA VAL A 104 -14.24 6.75 8.40
C VAL A 104 -13.64 7.00 9.80
N ASN A 105 -14.42 7.69 10.64
CA ASN A 105 -14.06 8.04 12.02
C ASN A 105 -15.34 8.31 12.85
N ASN A 106 -15.17 8.55 14.16
CA ASN A 106 -16.27 8.79 15.09
C ASN A 106 -17.05 10.09 14.82
N ASP A 107 -16.44 11.05 14.09
CA ASP A 107 -17.11 12.31 13.75
C ASP A 107 -18.17 12.12 12.64
N ASN A 108 -17.96 11.09 11.79
CA ASN A 108 -18.77 10.88 10.60
C ASN A 108 -19.65 9.61 10.66
N PHE A 109 -19.25 8.61 11.45
CA PHE A 109 -19.93 7.30 11.49
C PHE A 109 -19.97 6.74 12.91
N THR A 110 -21.05 6.04 13.27
CA THR A 110 -21.09 5.25 14.50
C THR A 110 -20.07 4.10 14.45
N VAL A 111 -19.75 3.51 15.60
CA VAL A 111 -18.79 2.39 15.65
C VAL A 111 -19.28 1.21 14.81
N GLU A 112 -20.57 0.89 14.88
CA GLU A 112 -21.20 -0.19 14.12
C GLU A 112 -21.10 0.06 12.60
N ALA A 113 -21.34 1.31 12.16
CA ALA A 113 -21.18 1.69 10.76
C ALA A 113 -19.72 1.58 10.30
N GLN A 114 -18.77 2.00 11.12
CA GLN A 114 -17.34 1.85 10.82
C GLN A 114 -16.95 0.37 10.70
N GLU A 115 -17.39 -0.50 11.62
CA GLU A 115 -17.16 -1.95 11.57
C GLU A 115 -17.66 -2.54 10.24
N TYR A 116 -18.90 -2.19 9.86
CA TYR A 116 -19.48 -2.62 8.59
C TYR A 116 -18.66 -2.12 7.39
N ILE A 117 -18.27 -0.85 7.36
CA ILE A 117 -17.46 -0.25 6.28
C ILE A 117 -16.11 -0.97 6.16
N TYR A 118 -15.42 -1.22 7.27
CA TYR A 118 -14.13 -1.91 7.23
C TYR A 118 -14.27 -3.36 6.77
N SER A 119 -15.33 -4.07 7.21
CA SER A 119 -15.60 -5.43 6.74
C SER A 119 -15.81 -5.44 5.23
N MET A 120 -16.70 -4.61 4.71
CA MET A 120 -17.01 -4.51 3.28
C MET A 120 -15.77 -4.12 2.46
N MET A 121 -14.93 -3.21 2.96
CA MET A 121 -13.69 -2.81 2.29
C MET A 121 -12.70 -3.97 2.18
N PHE A 122 -12.50 -4.74 3.26
CA PHE A 122 -11.61 -5.89 3.26
C PHE A 122 -12.12 -7.02 2.36
N ASP A 123 -13.43 -7.24 2.39
CA ASP A 123 -14.09 -8.26 1.58
C ASP A 123 -14.09 -7.87 0.09
N TRP A 124 -14.29 -6.58 -0.24
CA TRP A 124 -14.16 -6.06 -1.59
C TRP A 124 -12.76 -6.35 -2.18
N VAL A 125 -11.70 -6.13 -1.41
CA VAL A 125 -10.34 -6.45 -1.87
C VAL A 125 -10.18 -7.95 -2.11
N ALA A 126 -10.63 -8.79 -1.17
CA ALA A 126 -10.52 -10.24 -1.26
C ALA A 126 -11.29 -10.82 -2.46
N GLU A 127 -12.49 -10.32 -2.74
CA GLU A 127 -13.33 -10.72 -3.87
C GLU A 127 -12.71 -10.33 -5.21
N HIS A 128 -12.20 -9.11 -5.34
CA HIS A 128 -11.61 -8.64 -6.59
C HIS A 128 -10.27 -9.32 -6.90
N LEU A 129 -9.56 -9.85 -5.92
CA LEU A 129 -8.36 -10.67 -6.14
C LEU A 129 -8.65 -12.04 -6.78
N ASP A 130 -9.91 -12.49 -6.84
CA ASP A 130 -10.27 -13.68 -7.62
C ASP A 130 -10.15 -13.43 -9.14
N THR A 131 -10.29 -12.20 -9.58
CA THR A 131 -10.25 -11.82 -10.99
C THR A 131 -8.96 -11.05 -11.36
N TYR A 132 -8.55 -10.12 -10.51
CA TYR A 132 -7.46 -9.19 -10.79
C TYR A 132 -6.17 -9.56 -10.06
N ALA A 133 -5.04 -9.25 -10.67
CA ALA A 133 -3.73 -9.43 -10.02
C ALA A 133 -3.55 -8.48 -8.80
N VAL A 134 -4.17 -7.31 -8.87
CA VAL A 134 -4.18 -6.32 -7.79
C VAL A 134 -5.57 -5.73 -7.64
N ALA A 135 -6.04 -5.64 -6.39
CA ALA A 135 -7.22 -4.87 -5.98
C ALA A 135 -6.78 -3.79 -5.00
N ALA A 136 -6.91 -2.51 -5.37
CA ALA A 136 -6.35 -1.40 -4.62
C ALA A 136 -7.41 -0.37 -4.21
N LEU A 137 -7.11 0.40 -3.17
CA LEU A 137 -7.89 1.57 -2.79
C LEU A 137 -7.30 2.82 -3.43
N SER A 138 -8.15 3.77 -3.81
CA SER A 138 -7.69 5.04 -4.34
C SER A 138 -7.15 5.96 -3.24
N TYR A 139 -6.21 6.83 -3.60
CA TYR A 139 -5.79 7.92 -2.72
C TYR A 139 -6.85 9.02 -2.73
N ARG A 140 -7.44 9.36 -1.58
CA ARG A 140 -8.60 10.26 -1.46
C ARG A 140 -8.41 11.62 -2.18
N PRO A 141 -7.25 12.30 -2.14
CA PRO A 141 -7.04 13.52 -2.91
C PRO A 141 -7.17 13.37 -4.43
N PHE A 142 -6.99 12.15 -4.97
CA PHE A 142 -7.17 11.85 -6.40
C PHE A 142 -8.55 11.25 -6.71
N ASN A 143 -9.40 11.13 -5.70
CA ASN A 143 -10.73 10.54 -5.77
C ASN A 143 -11.83 11.62 -5.64
N ARG A 144 -11.72 12.70 -6.41
CA ARG A 144 -12.75 13.73 -6.50
C ARG A 144 -13.51 13.57 -7.81
N ASP A 145 -14.82 13.86 -7.77
CA ASP A 145 -15.70 13.93 -8.94
C ASP A 145 -15.55 12.70 -9.88
N LYS A 146 -15.51 11.49 -9.30
CA LYS A 146 -15.44 10.24 -10.07
C LYS A 146 -16.83 9.76 -10.41
N GLU A 147 -17.05 9.50 -11.71
CA GLU A 147 -18.30 8.99 -12.24
C GLU A 147 -18.47 7.47 -12.08
N HIS A 148 -17.36 6.75 -11.81
CA HIS A 148 -17.33 5.29 -11.70
C HIS A 148 -16.75 4.84 -10.36
N ASP A 149 -17.25 3.72 -9.84
CA ASP A 149 -16.79 3.15 -8.56
C ASP A 149 -15.42 2.49 -8.65
N VAL A 150 -14.98 2.13 -9.85
CA VAL A 150 -13.70 1.44 -10.07
C VAL A 150 -12.97 1.95 -11.31
N GLN A 151 -11.66 1.78 -11.32
CA GLN A 151 -10.81 1.99 -12.49
C GLN A 151 -9.95 0.75 -12.76
N ILE A 152 -10.06 0.19 -13.98
CA ILE A 152 -9.18 -0.87 -14.43
C ILE A 152 -7.85 -0.27 -14.91
N ASN A 153 -6.75 -0.93 -14.56
CA ASN A 153 -5.38 -0.48 -14.85
C ASN A 153 -5.09 0.94 -14.36
N GLY A 154 -5.64 1.23 -13.17
CA GLY A 154 -5.39 2.46 -12.45
C GLY A 154 -4.04 2.43 -11.70
N ARG A 155 -3.52 3.64 -11.40
CA ARG A 155 -2.37 3.77 -10.50
C ARG A 155 -2.77 3.41 -9.08
N PHE A 156 -1.95 2.61 -8.41
CA PHE A 156 -2.10 2.25 -7.00
C PHE A 156 -0.79 2.42 -6.23
N PHE A 157 -0.86 2.52 -4.93
CA PHE A 157 0.27 2.56 -3.99
C PHE A 157 -0.25 2.41 -2.56
N SER A 158 0.60 2.11 -1.60
CA SER A 158 0.34 2.06 -0.15
C SER A 158 -0.67 1.02 0.29
N ILE A 159 -1.93 1.08 -0.18
CA ILE A 159 -3.05 0.25 0.28
C ILE A 159 -3.60 -0.54 -0.90
N TRP A 160 -3.25 -1.82 -0.98
CA TRP A 160 -3.63 -2.68 -2.08
C TRP A 160 -3.46 -4.16 -1.78
N GLY A 161 -4.34 -4.97 -2.34
CA GLY A 161 -4.29 -6.42 -2.33
C GLY A 161 -3.54 -6.99 -3.52
N LEU A 162 -2.92 -8.14 -3.35
CA LEU A 162 -2.15 -8.88 -4.34
C LEU A 162 -2.64 -10.31 -4.45
N ASN A 163 -2.94 -10.79 -5.65
CA ASN A 163 -3.10 -12.20 -5.93
C ASN A 163 -1.73 -12.86 -6.01
N ILE A 164 -1.44 -13.78 -5.08
CA ILE A 164 -0.13 -14.41 -4.93
C ILE A 164 0.25 -15.21 -6.17
N ALA A 165 -0.67 -16.01 -6.71
CA ALA A 165 -0.39 -16.87 -7.87
C ALA A 165 -0.07 -16.02 -9.10
N GLN A 166 -0.84 -14.98 -9.36
CA GLN A 166 -0.59 -14.07 -10.50
C GLN A 166 0.72 -13.27 -10.30
N TYR A 167 1.02 -12.85 -9.08
CA TYR A 167 2.31 -12.21 -8.78
C TYR A 167 3.49 -13.14 -9.05
N LEU A 168 3.39 -14.40 -8.65
CA LEU A 168 4.47 -15.37 -8.83
C LEU A 168 4.61 -15.86 -10.27
N SER A 169 3.61 -15.69 -11.14
CA SER A 169 3.65 -16.09 -12.54
C SER A 169 4.48 -15.13 -13.42
N GLN A 170 4.82 -13.93 -12.95
CA GLN A 170 5.63 -12.94 -13.67
C GLN A 170 7.02 -12.76 -13.05
N PRO A 171 8.05 -12.29 -13.78
CA PRO A 171 9.43 -12.31 -13.31
C PRO A 171 9.78 -11.22 -12.29
N VAL A 172 9.08 -10.09 -12.29
CA VAL A 172 9.41 -8.93 -11.44
C VAL A 172 9.06 -9.22 -9.99
N ARG A 173 10.02 -9.04 -9.07
CA ARG A 173 9.83 -9.25 -7.63
C ARG A 173 10.01 -7.95 -6.85
N PHE A 174 9.30 -7.81 -5.73
CA PHE A 174 9.44 -6.65 -4.84
C PHE A 174 10.88 -6.47 -4.36
N ARG A 175 11.54 -7.56 -3.96
CA ARG A 175 12.93 -7.54 -3.44
C ARG A 175 13.97 -7.01 -4.41
N ASP A 176 13.67 -7.01 -5.72
CA ASP A 176 14.57 -6.51 -6.75
C ASP A 176 14.57 -4.97 -6.79
N TRP A 177 13.63 -4.33 -6.08
CA TRP A 177 13.40 -2.89 -6.08
C TRP A 177 13.38 -2.34 -4.65
N PRO A 178 14.48 -1.77 -4.16
CA PRO A 178 14.58 -1.26 -2.77
C PRO A 178 13.59 -0.14 -2.48
N ILE A 179 13.27 0.69 -3.47
CA ILE A 179 12.21 1.71 -3.45
C ILE A 179 11.47 1.71 -4.79
N LYS A 180 10.21 2.17 -4.81
CA LYS A 180 9.30 2.13 -5.98
C LYS A 180 8.98 0.70 -6.45
N GLU A 181 9.05 -0.25 -5.56
CA GLU A 181 8.72 -1.65 -5.75
C GLU A 181 7.26 -1.84 -6.21
N ASP A 182 6.36 -0.97 -5.76
CA ASP A 182 4.95 -0.91 -6.17
C ASP A 182 4.80 -0.55 -7.65
N PHE A 183 5.58 0.43 -8.14
CA PHE A 183 5.61 0.78 -9.57
C PHE A 183 6.17 -0.34 -10.43
N ALA A 184 7.28 -0.95 -10.00
CA ALA A 184 7.93 -2.02 -10.75
C ALA A 184 7.01 -3.24 -10.90
N VAL A 185 6.39 -3.67 -9.79
CA VAL A 185 5.46 -4.80 -9.80
C VAL A 185 4.20 -4.46 -10.62
N ALA A 186 3.67 -3.24 -10.51
CA ALA A 186 2.53 -2.81 -11.34
C ALA A 186 2.84 -2.90 -12.84
N CYS A 187 4.02 -2.45 -13.27
CA CYS A 187 4.46 -2.54 -14.66
C CYS A 187 4.72 -4.00 -15.08
N GLY A 188 5.35 -4.81 -14.22
CA GLY A 188 5.60 -6.23 -14.48
C GLY A 188 4.32 -7.02 -14.67
N LEU A 189 3.34 -6.85 -13.79
CA LEU A 189 2.02 -7.47 -13.92
C LEU A 189 1.33 -7.03 -15.22
N ARG A 190 1.36 -5.75 -15.54
CA ARG A 190 0.75 -5.23 -16.75
C ARG A 190 1.43 -5.73 -18.03
N ARG A 191 2.77 -5.85 -18.02
CA ARG A 191 3.55 -6.45 -19.12
C ARG A 191 3.21 -7.93 -19.34
N ALA A 192 2.88 -8.64 -18.25
CA ALA A 192 2.40 -10.02 -18.29
C ALA A 192 0.92 -10.16 -18.72
N GLY A 193 0.25 -9.07 -19.08
CA GLY A 193 -1.17 -9.08 -19.46
C GLY A 193 -2.15 -9.16 -18.29
N LEU A 194 -1.68 -8.99 -17.07
CA LEU A 194 -2.48 -9.07 -15.85
C LEU A 194 -3.01 -7.69 -15.48
N ASP A 195 -4.30 -7.61 -15.20
CA ASP A 195 -4.99 -6.36 -14.90
C ASP A 195 -5.06 -6.09 -13.39
N ASN A 196 -5.16 -4.81 -13.02
CA ASN A 196 -5.51 -4.36 -11.69
C ASN A 196 -6.84 -3.62 -11.69
N VAL A 197 -7.47 -3.55 -10.50
CA VAL A 197 -8.65 -2.74 -10.24
C VAL A 197 -8.39 -1.79 -9.07
N VAL A 198 -8.80 -0.53 -9.20
CA VAL A 198 -8.70 0.49 -8.14
C VAL A 198 -10.10 0.93 -7.76
N SER A 199 -10.46 0.79 -6.47
CA SER A 199 -11.73 1.29 -5.95
C SER A 199 -11.73 2.81 -5.84
N TYR A 200 -12.84 3.42 -6.24
CA TYR A 200 -13.17 4.81 -5.92
C TYR A 200 -14.24 4.91 -4.83
N GLN A 201 -14.93 3.81 -4.53
CA GLN A 201 -15.84 3.73 -3.40
C GLN A 201 -15.08 3.77 -2.07
N TYR A 202 -13.99 2.97 -1.96
CA TYR A 202 -13.09 2.97 -0.82
C TYR A 202 -11.80 3.71 -1.16
N SER A 203 -11.34 4.54 -0.25
CA SER A 203 -10.11 5.30 -0.43
C SER A 203 -9.35 5.45 0.89
N PHE A 204 -8.12 5.96 0.79
CA PHE A 204 -7.27 6.22 1.94
C PHE A 204 -6.61 7.59 1.86
N ASP A 205 -6.25 8.14 3.03
CA ASP A 205 -5.33 9.27 3.17
C ASP A 205 -4.04 8.81 3.84
N LYS A 206 -2.91 9.36 3.43
CA LYS A 206 -1.68 9.29 4.22
C LYS A 206 -1.72 10.37 5.29
N MET A 207 -1.69 9.95 6.54
CA MET A 207 -1.57 10.86 7.65
C MET A 207 -0.17 11.49 7.62
N THR A 208 -0.10 12.81 7.77
CA THR A 208 1.10 13.65 7.61
C THR A 208 2.36 13.07 8.23
N GLY A 209 3.47 13.20 7.54
CA GLY A 209 4.78 12.71 7.94
C GLY A 209 5.30 11.59 7.04
N ALA A 210 5.12 11.69 5.71
CA ALA A 210 5.73 10.78 4.74
C ALA A 210 7.24 10.58 4.97
N ASN A 211 7.88 11.54 5.65
CA ASN A 211 9.29 11.52 6.04
C ASN A 211 9.47 11.57 7.57
N ALA A 212 8.44 11.26 8.36
CA ALA A 212 8.61 11.06 9.79
C ALA A 212 9.61 9.91 10.05
N ALA A 213 10.41 10.03 11.08
CA ALA A 213 11.40 9.01 11.47
C ALA A 213 10.78 7.59 11.51
N GLY A 214 11.49 6.61 10.95
CA GLY A 214 11.04 5.22 10.80
C GLY A 214 10.62 4.87 9.37
N GLY A 215 10.33 3.58 9.13
CA GLY A 215 10.00 3.07 7.81
C GLY A 215 11.12 3.23 6.79
N CYS A 216 10.77 3.66 5.58
CA CYS A 216 11.72 3.81 4.47
C CYS A 216 12.61 5.07 4.53
N SER A 217 12.44 5.94 5.54
CA SER A 217 13.15 7.23 5.59
C SER A 217 14.67 7.10 5.64
N VAL A 218 15.17 5.99 6.19
CA VAL A 218 16.61 5.76 6.39
C VAL A 218 17.38 5.59 5.07
N TYR A 219 16.76 4.99 4.05
CA TYR A 219 17.42 4.71 2.76
C TYR A 219 16.81 5.47 1.57
N ARG A 220 15.71 6.19 1.79
CA ARG A 220 15.05 6.99 0.76
C ARG A 220 15.70 8.37 0.68
N THR A 221 16.84 8.48 -0.01
CA THR A 221 17.46 9.75 -0.40
C THR A 221 16.94 10.22 -1.76
N ILE A 222 17.19 11.47 -2.13
CA ILE A 222 16.85 11.99 -3.47
C ILE A 222 17.65 11.23 -4.52
N GLU A 223 18.93 11.00 -4.27
CA GLU A 223 19.84 10.28 -5.15
C GLU A 223 19.34 8.87 -5.44
N ASN A 224 19.05 8.09 -4.40
CA ASN A 224 18.48 6.74 -4.54
C ASN A 224 17.12 6.76 -5.25
N SER A 225 16.27 7.74 -4.90
CA SER A 225 14.96 7.88 -5.55
C SER A 225 15.09 8.23 -7.03
N ASN A 226 16.06 9.05 -7.42
CA ASN A 226 16.32 9.42 -8.80
C ASN A 226 16.89 8.23 -9.58
N ALA A 227 17.87 7.51 -9.01
CA ALA A 227 18.45 6.31 -9.63
C ALA A 227 17.37 5.24 -9.92
N GLU A 228 16.51 4.92 -8.94
CA GLU A 228 15.42 3.97 -9.14
C GLU A 228 14.35 4.49 -10.12
N SER A 229 14.16 5.81 -10.24
CA SER A 229 13.27 6.38 -11.26
C SER A 229 13.82 6.16 -12.67
N GLN A 230 15.14 6.36 -12.88
CA GLN A 230 15.79 6.09 -14.15
C GLN A 230 15.74 4.61 -14.50
N ARG A 231 16.08 3.73 -13.55
CA ARG A 231 15.99 2.29 -13.71
C ARG A 231 14.58 1.83 -14.11
N LEU A 232 13.52 2.35 -13.46
CA LEU A 232 12.13 2.09 -13.85
C LEU A 232 11.85 2.50 -15.29
N ARG A 233 12.35 3.66 -15.72
CA ARG A 233 12.16 4.13 -17.09
C ARG A 233 12.89 3.25 -18.11
N GLU A 234 14.09 2.78 -17.79
CA GLU A 234 14.88 1.88 -18.62
C GLU A 234 14.21 0.50 -18.76
N GLU A 235 13.75 -0.05 -17.62
CA GLU A 235 13.11 -1.36 -17.58
C GLU A 235 11.71 -1.37 -18.21
N PHE A 236 10.91 -0.29 -18.00
CA PHE A 236 9.51 -0.20 -18.40
C PHE A 236 9.20 1.03 -19.26
N PRO A 237 9.89 1.21 -20.41
CA PRO A 237 9.74 2.41 -21.22
C PRO A 237 8.33 2.61 -21.79
N GLU A 238 7.55 1.53 -21.93
CA GLU A 238 6.17 1.54 -22.41
C GLU A 238 5.15 2.07 -21.37
N TYR A 239 5.52 2.08 -20.09
CA TYR A 239 4.62 2.49 -19.00
C TYR A 239 5.10 3.70 -18.20
N ILE A 240 6.39 4.03 -18.27
CA ILE A 240 7.00 5.03 -17.39
C ILE A 240 7.41 6.27 -18.18
N THR A 241 7.01 7.44 -17.69
CA THR A 241 7.60 8.73 -18.07
C THR A 241 8.15 9.43 -16.83
N LEU A 242 9.20 10.22 -17.04
CA LEU A 242 9.87 10.96 -15.98
C LEU A 242 9.62 12.45 -16.16
N ARG A 243 9.53 13.18 -15.04
CA ARG A 243 9.59 14.63 -15.00
C ARG A 243 10.41 15.10 -13.82
N THR A 244 11.06 16.24 -13.95
CA THR A 244 11.71 16.92 -12.82
C THR A 244 10.69 17.75 -12.06
N LYS A 245 10.76 17.74 -10.73
CA LYS A 245 9.98 18.60 -9.85
C LYS A 245 10.78 18.97 -8.59
N LYS A 246 10.38 20.07 -7.93
CA LYS A 246 10.90 20.42 -6.61
C LYS A 246 10.29 19.56 -5.50
N CYS A 247 11.09 19.19 -4.52
CA CYS A 247 10.70 18.42 -3.33
C CYS A 247 10.02 19.33 -2.30
N THR A 248 8.75 19.61 -2.44
CA THR A 248 8.01 20.46 -1.50
C THR A 248 7.61 19.73 -0.20
N ASN A 249 7.53 18.40 -0.24
CA ASN A 249 7.05 17.57 0.87
C ASN A 249 8.18 16.91 1.69
N TRP A 250 9.42 17.26 1.43
CA TRP A 250 10.59 16.75 2.14
C TRP A 250 11.09 17.82 3.11
N GLY A 251 11.45 17.42 4.33
CA GLY A 251 12.01 18.35 5.33
C GLY A 251 13.52 18.49 5.25
N GLY A 252 14.08 19.45 6.00
CA GLY A 252 15.52 19.66 6.13
C GLY A 252 16.19 20.06 4.82
N GLU A 253 17.41 19.61 4.61
CA GLU A 253 18.23 19.92 3.44
C GLU A 253 17.67 19.43 2.09
N MET A 254 16.67 18.56 2.12
CA MET A 254 16.04 18.03 0.90
C MET A 254 14.88 18.92 0.41
N LYS A 255 14.43 19.87 1.22
CA LYS A 255 13.36 20.79 0.84
C LYS A 255 13.81 21.65 -0.35
N ASP A 256 12.93 21.76 -1.34
CA ASP A 256 13.11 22.55 -2.57
C ASP A 256 14.23 22.07 -3.53
N ARG A 257 14.94 20.97 -3.21
CA ARG A 257 15.84 20.31 -4.18
C ARG A 257 15.05 19.67 -5.32
N GLU A 258 15.65 19.55 -6.47
CA GLU A 258 15.07 18.87 -7.63
C GLU A 258 15.11 17.35 -7.45
N MET A 259 14.02 16.69 -7.82
CA MET A 259 13.91 15.24 -7.87
C MET A 259 13.21 14.77 -9.14
N ILE A 260 13.46 13.53 -9.52
CA ILE A 260 12.78 12.87 -10.62
C ILE A 260 11.48 12.23 -10.09
N GLU A 261 10.35 12.67 -10.60
CA GLU A 261 9.05 12.05 -10.36
C GLU A 261 8.70 11.07 -11.49
N VAL A 262 8.25 9.89 -11.09
CA VAL A 262 7.73 8.86 -12.00
C VAL A 262 6.25 9.12 -12.26
N LYS A 263 5.86 9.12 -13.54
CA LYS A 263 4.47 9.00 -13.99
C LYS A 263 4.29 7.62 -14.59
N ILE A 264 3.30 6.88 -14.09
CA ILE A 264 2.95 5.54 -14.56
C ILE A 264 1.69 5.58 -15.42
N HIS A 265 1.68 4.85 -16.55
CA HIS A 265 0.62 4.80 -17.55
C HIS A 265 0.21 3.35 -17.85
N LEU A 266 -0.44 2.68 -16.90
CA LEU A 266 -0.78 1.24 -17.02
C LEU A 266 -1.81 0.92 -18.11
N LYS A 267 -2.56 1.90 -18.60
CA LYS A 267 -3.47 1.76 -19.78
C LYS A 267 -2.73 1.74 -21.12
N GLY A 268 -1.42 1.83 -21.10
CA GLY A 268 -0.56 2.04 -22.27
C GLY A 268 -0.34 3.51 -22.56
N TYR A 269 0.87 3.85 -22.93
CA TYR A 269 1.24 5.19 -23.38
C TYR A 269 0.84 5.31 -24.87
N LYS A 270 -0.22 6.09 -25.15
CA LYS A 270 -0.46 6.52 -26.52
C LYS A 270 0.63 7.54 -26.86
N LYS A 271 1.55 7.16 -27.75
CA LYS A 271 2.53 8.07 -28.35
C LYS A 271 1.82 9.16 -29.13
#